data_c508f6a5b8f9ecb30bfc20965ab0e2e3
#
_entry.id   c508f6a5b8f9ecb30bfc20965ab0e2e3
#
_cell.length_a   1.000
_cell.length_b   1.000
_cell.length_c   1.000
_cell.angle_alpha   90.00
_cell.angle_beta   90.00
_cell.angle_gamma   90.00
#
_symmetry.space_group_name_H-M   'P 1'
#
loop_
_entity.id
_entity.type
_entity.pdbx_description
1 polymer ?
#
loop_
_entity_poly.entity_id
_entity_poly.type
_entity_poly.pdbx_seq_one_letter_code
_entity_poly.pdbx_strand_id
1 'polypeptide(L)'
;MKEGRNIVFATKEDRGEILALYKSQIGREYCPWDEHYPGDEQITFDLSRNSLIVMKEDERIIGAISIDSDEEVEKLECWSKELQPVAELSRLAVAVEYQNQGIARKLILHAMDVLRDRKYMAVHYIVNQLNVKALRSYEQLQFQKVGECRLFEQPFWCFEKAL
;
A
#
# COMPACT_ATOMS: atom_id res chain seq x y z
N MET A 1 18.76 -4.24 -6.89
CA MET A 1 17.56 -5.09 -7.01
C MET A 1 17.92 -6.32 -7.84
N LYS A 2 17.23 -7.43 -7.60
CA LYS A 2 17.49 -8.67 -8.32
C LYS A 2 17.29 -8.49 -9.84
N GLU A 3 18.15 -9.12 -10.63
CA GLU A 3 18.07 -9.07 -12.08
C GLU A 3 16.69 -9.55 -12.57
N GLY A 4 16.15 -8.90 -13.58
CA GLY A 4 14.82 -9.19 -14.12
C GLY A 4 13.68 -8.53 -13.39
N ARG A 5 13.94 -7.86 -12.25
CA ARG A 5 12.91 -7.14 -11.48
C ARG A 5 12.98 -5.66 -11.73
N ASN A 6 11.80 -5.04 -11.89
CA ASN A 6 11.70 -3.59 -11.98
C ASN A 6 10.39 -3.13 -11.32
N ILE A 7 10.38 -1.90 -10.88
CA ILE A 7 9.20 -1.27 -10.27
C ILE A 7 8.73 -0.18 -11.21
N VAL A 8 7.47 -0.25 -11.62
CA VAL A 8 6.89 0.65 -12.62
C VAL A 8 5.47 1.02 -12.22
N PHE A 9 4.94 2.08 -12.83
CA PHE A 9 3.52 2.37 -12.72
C PHE A 9 2.74 1.34 -13.53
N ALA A 10 1.65 0.85 -12.95
CA ALA A 10 0.76 -0.07 -13.64
C ALA A 10 0.01 0.64 -14.76
N THR A 11 -0.34 -0.12 -15.79
CA THR A 11 -1.15 0.34 -16.91
C THR A 11 -2.46 -0.45 -16.95
N LYS A 12 -3.38 -0.03 -17.81
CA LYS A 12 -4.69 -0.70 -17.94
C LYS A 12 -4.55 -2.17 -18.34
N GLU A 13 -3.47 -2.51 -19.05
CA GLU A 13 -3.19 -3.90 -19.47
C GLU A 13 -2.84 -4.79 -18.28
N ASP A 14 -2.43 -4.22 -17.16
CA ASP A 14 -2.06 -4.95 -15.96
C ASP A 14 -3.26 -5.30 -15.07
N ARG A 15 -4.44 -4.80 -15.37
CA ARG A 15 -5.64 -4.93 -14.53
C ARG A 15 -5.93 -6.37 -14.10
N GLY A 16 -5.98 -7.28 -15.04
CA GLY A 16 -6.32 -8.67 -14.76
C GLY A 16 -5.33 -9.34 -13.82
N GLU A 17 -4.06 -9.07 -14.04
CA GLU A 17 -3.00 -9.65 -13.21
C GLU A 17 -2.98 -9.04 -11.80
N ILE A 18 -3.26 -7.74 -11.68
CA ILE A 18 -3.37 -7.07 -10.39
C ILE A 18 -4.56 -7.63 -9.60
N LEU A 19 -5.70 -7.80 -10.26
CA LEU A 19 -6.87 -8.37 -9.61
C LEU A 19 -6.59 -9.78 -9.10
N ALA A 20 -5.91 -10.59 -9.91
CA ALA A 20 -5.50 -11.93 -9.50
C ALA A 20 -4.56 -11.90 -8.29
N LEU A 21 -3.63 -10.95 -8.27
CA LEU A 21 -2.72 -10.76 -7.12
C LEU A 21 -3.51 -10.45 -5.86
N TYR A 22 -4.47 -9.52 -5.92
CA TYR A 22 -5.32 -9.19 -4.77
C TYR A 22 -6.10 -10.41 -4.28
N LYS A 23 -6.71 -11.15 -5.20
CA LYS A 23 -7.49 -12.34 -4.84
C LYS A 23 -6.63 -13.44 -4.22
N SER A 24 -5.37 -13.53 -4.62
CA SER A 24 -4.45 -14.52 -4.07
C SER A 24 -4.13 -14.29 -2.59
N GLN A 25 -4.42 -13.09 -2.08
CA GLN A 25 -4.19 -12.75 -0.66
C GLN A 25 -5.33 -13.21 0.25
N ILE A 26 -6.51 -13.45 -0.31
CA ILE A 26 -7.71 -13.80 0.46
C ILE A 26 -7.49 -15.12 1.19
N GLY A 27 -7.85 -15.17 2.48
CA GLY A 27 -7.71 -16.36 3.30
C GLY A 27 -6.33 -16.57 3.91
N ARG A 28 -5.38 -15.72 3.59
CA ARG A 28 -4.06 -15.78 4.22
C ARG A 28 -4.14 -15.25 5.65
N GLU A 29 -3.28 -15.79 6.51
CA GLU A 29 -3.16 -15.28 7.87
C GLU A 29 -2.86 -13.79 7.84
N TYR A 30 -3.53 -13.04 8.69
CA TYR A 30 -3.41 -11.58 8.83
C TYR A 30 -3.96 -10.74 7.66
N CYS A 31 -4.59 -11.35 6.67
CA CYS A 31 -5.18 -10.61 5.56
C CYS A 31 -6.68 -10.37 5.83
N PRO A 32 -7.12 -9.10 5.94
CA PRO A 32 -8.53 -8.79 6.18
C PRO A 32 -9.37 -8.69 4.90
N TRP A 33 -8.78 -8.91 3.75
CA TRP A 33 -9.45 -8.76 2.46
C TRP A 33 -10.40 -9.91 2.18
N ASP A 34 -11.40 -9.61 1.32
CA ASP A 34 -12.39 -10.59 0.89
C ASP A 34 -12.62 -10.47 -0.63
N GLU A 35 -13.60 -11.21 -1.15
CA GLU A 35 -13.89 -11.23 -2.58
C GLU A 35 -14.43 -9.91 -3.12
N HIS A 36 -14.84 -8.99 -2.23
CA HIS A 36 -15.40 -7.69 -2.61
C HIS A 36 -14.39 -6.57 -2.54
N TYR A 37 -13.30 -6.72 -1.78
CA TYR A 37 -12.31 -5.67 -1.59
C TYR A 37 -10.90 -6.25 -1.36
N PRO A 38 -9.86 -5.70 -2.04
CA PRO A 38 -9.96 -4.75 -3.15
C PRO A 38 -10.39 -5.44 -4.45
N GLY A 39 -10.96 -4.65 -5.36
CA GLY A 39 -11.45 -5.15 -6.62
C GLY A 39 -11.25 -4.17 -7.77
N ASP A 40 -11.99 -4.38 -8.86
CA ASP A 40 -11.86 -3.55 -10.07
C ASP A 40 -12.10 -2.07 -9.81
N GLU A 41 -12.99 -1.73 -8.88
CA GLU A 41 -13.27 -0.33 -8.55
C GLU A 41 -12.02 0.37 -8.03
N GLN A 42 -11.30 -0.26 -7.13
CA GLN A 42 -10.06 0.31 -6.58
C GLN A 42 -8.97 0.40 -7.63
N ILE A 43 -8.86 -0.61 -8.49
CA ILE A 43 -7.87 -0.60 -9.58
C ILE A 43 -8.16 0.55 -10.54
N THR A 44 -9.42 0.72 -10.94
CA THR A 44 -9.83 1.82 -11.82
C THR A 44 -9.48 3.18 -11.22
N PHE A 45 -9.80 3.35 -9.93
CA PHE A 45 -9.52 4.59 -9.22
C PHE A 45 -8.01 4.90 -9.22
N ASP A 46 -7.20 3.92 -8.89
CA ASP A 46 -5.74 4.10 -8.82
C ASP A 46 -5.13 4.36 -10.19
N LEU A 47 -5.55 3.61 -11.22
CA LEU A 47 -5.04 3.80 -12.57
C LEU A 47 -5.41 5.19 -13.12
N SER A 48 -6.61 5.68 -12.81
CA SER A 48 -7.04 7.01 -13.28
C SER A 48 -6.19 8.14 -12.72
N ARG A 49 -5.52 7.93 -11.60
CA ARG A 49 -4.66 8.91 -10.95
C ARG A 49 -3.16 8.61 -11.12
N ASN A 50 -2.81 7.63 -11.93
CA ASN A 50 -1.44 7.14 -12.10
C ASN A 50 -0.79 6.85 -10.74
N SER A 51 -1.50 6.11 -9.91
CA SER A 51 -1.16 5.91 -8.51
C SER A 51 -1.09 4.44 -8.08
N LEU A 52 -0.95 3.54 -9.03
CA LEU A 52 -0.78 2.11 -8.77
C LEU A 52 0.61 1.70 -9.23
N ILE A 53 1.41 1.22 -8.30
CA ILE A 53 2.81 0.87 -8.53
C ILE A 53 2.94 -0.64 -8.40
N VAL A 54 3.64 -1.27 -9.35
CA VAL A 54 3.82 -2.72 -9.36
C VAL A 54 5.30 -3.07 -9.49
N MET A 55 5.68 -4.20 -8.90
CA MET A 55 6.97 -4.83 -9.17
C MET A 55 6.73 -5.98 -10.13
N LYS A 56 7.51 -6.00 -11.21
CA LYS A 56 7.48 -7.07 -12.20
C LYS A 56 8.78 -7.85 -12.18
N GLU A 57 8.67 -9.16 -12.34
CA GLU A 57 9.81 -10.02 -12.61
C GLU A 57 9.53 -10.72 -13.95
N ASP A 58 10.35 -10.42 -14.95
CA ASP A 58 10.20 -10.98 -16.29
C ASP A 58 8.74 -10.85 -16.80
N GLU A 59 8.19 -9.65 -16.71
CA GLU A 59 6.83 -9.28 -17.12
C GLU A 59 5.71 -9.79 -16.20
N ARG A 60 6.01 -10.59 -15.19
CA ARG A 60 5.01 -11.05 -14.21
C ARG A 60 4.93 -10.09 -13.04
N ILE A 61 3.72 -9.69 -12.65
CA ILE A 61 3.52 -8.84 -11.48
C ILE A 61 3.65 -9.70 -10.22
N ILE A 62 4.60 -9.33 -9.37
CA ILE A 62 4.88 -10.06 -8.13
C ILE A 62 4.54 -9.25 -6.88
N GLY A 63 4.23 -7.98 -7.04
CA GLY A 63 3.81 -7.13 -5.92
C GLY A 63 3.17 -5.86 -6.42
N ALA A 64 2.40 -5.21 -5.55
CA ALA A 64 1.72 -3.96 -5.86
C ALA A 64 1.51 -3.12 -4.60
N ILE A 65 1.45 -1.79 -4.78
CA ILE A 65 1.10 -0.84 -3.73
C ILE A 65 0.37 0.33 -4.37
N SER A 66 -0.60 0.91 -3.66
CA SER A 66 -1.37 2.05 -4.13
C SER A 66 -1.00 3.32 -3.36
N ILE A 67 -0.97 4.44 -4.08
CA ILE A 67 -1.04 5.76 -3.47
C ILE A 67 -2.53 6.12 -3.49
N ASP A 68 -3.14 6.12 -2.32
CA ASP A 68 -4.59 6.25 -2.17
C ASP A 68 -5.02 7.67 -1.85
N SER A 69 -6.31 7.90 -1.91
CA SER A 69 -6.95 9.11 -1.45
C SER A 69 -8.32 8.70 -0.91
N ASP A 70 -8.44 8.69 0.40
CA ASP A 70 -9.64 8.25 1.09
C ASP A 70 -10.04 9.31 2.13
N GLU A 71 -11.20 9.94 1.93
CA GLU A 71 -11.67 11.00 2.81
C GLU A 71 -11.82 10.55 4.26
N GLU A 72 -12.27 9.31 4.48
CA GLU A 72 -12.46 8.81 5.84
C GLU A 72 -11.13 8.69 6.58
N VAL A 73 -10.07 8.33 5.87
CA VAL A 73 -8.72 8.26 6.45
C VAL A 73 -8.17 9.67 6.66
N GLU A 74 -8.35 10.56 5.68
CA GLU A 74 -7.85 11.94 5.76
C GLU A 74 -8.48 12.73 6.90
N LYS A 75 -9.74 12.44 7.25
CA LYS A 75 -10.46 13.13 8.33
C LYS A 75 -10.01 12.74 9.73
N LEU A 76 -9.24 11.70 9.89
CA LEU A 76 -8.78 11.26 11.20
C LEU A 76 -7.97 12.36 11.87
N GLU A 77 -8.17 12.53 13.17
CA GLU A 77 -7.55 13.62 13.92
C GLU A 77 -6.15 13.31 14.41
N CYS A 78 -5.69 12.08 14.25
CA CYS A 78 -4.39 11.64 14.74
C CYS A 78 -3.20 12.15 13.91
N TRP A 79 -3.42 12.63 12.69
CA TRP A 79 -2.34 13.03 11.77
C TRP A 79 -1.74 14.38 12.20
N SER A 80 -0.41 14.50 12.02
CA SER A 80 0.30 15.75 12.32
C SER A 80 -0.11 16.83 11.33
N LYS A 81 -0.58 17.96 11.84
CA LYS A 81 -1.13 19.04 11.00
C LYS A 81 -0.06 19.79 10.23
N GLU A 82 1.17 19.82 10.72
CA GLU A 82 2.29 20.49 10.08
C GLU A 82 2.88 19.67 8.92
N LEU A 83 2.52 18.40 8.78
CA LEU A 83 3.01 17.53 7.73
C LEU A 83 2.05 17.51 6.54
N GLN A 84 1.95 18.64 5.84
CA GLN A 84 1.05 18.79 4.69
C GLN A 84 1.81 19.30 3.47
N PRO A 85 1.49 18.87 2.26
CA PRO A 85 0.48 17.86 1.93
C PRO A 85 0.94 16.44 2.26
N VAL A 86 -0.02 15.59 2.61
CA VAL A 86 0.22 14.19 2.98
C VAL A 86 -0.49 13.27 1.99
N ALA A 87 0.10 12.13 1.72
CA ALA A 87 -0.51 11.09 0.88
C ALA A 87 -0.67 9.80 1.68
N GLU A 88 -1.61 8.98 1.25
CA GLU A 88 -1.86 7.68 1.88
C GLU A 88 -1.29 6.56 1.03
N LEU A 89 -0.65 5.57 1.67
CA LEU A 89 -0.31 4.30 1.03
C LEU A 89 -1.34 3.26 1.45
N SER A 90 -1.74 2.40 0.52
CA SER A 90 -2.70 1.34 0.80
C SER A 90 -2.54 0.16 -0.16
N ARG A 91 -3.28 -0.91 0.11
CA ARG A 91 -3.38 -2.09 -0.76
C ARG A 91 -2.04 -2.65 -1.18
N LEU A 92 -1.16 -2.84 -0.22
CA LEU A 92 0.12 -3.50 -0.42
C LEU A 92 -0.09 -5.01 -0.51
N ALA A 93 0.37 -5.61 -1.60
CA ALA A 93 0.26 -7.06 -1.80
C ALA A 93 1.54 -7.61 -2.41
N VAL A 94 1.96 -8.79 -1.97
CA VAL A 94 3.10 -9.51 -2.52
C VAL A 94 2.66 -10.94 -2.82
N ALA A 95 2.97 -11.44 -4.02
CA ALA A 95 2.62 -12.80 -4.41
C ALA A 95 3.17 -13.81 -3.40
N VAL A 96 2.36 -14.83 -3.10
CA VAL A 96 2.64 -15.80 -2.03
C VAL A 96 4.02 -16.44 -2.18
N GLU A 97 4.37 -16.85 -3.39
CA GLU A 97 5.64 -17.50 -3.68
C GLU A 97 6.84 -16.55 -3.62
N TYR A 98 6.61 -15.25 -3.49
CA TYR A 98 7.67 -14.23 -3.41
C TYR A 98 7.78 -13.58 -2.04
N GLN A 99 7.16 -14.16 -1.02
CA GLN A 99 7.21 -13.65 0.35
C GLN A 99 8.62 -13.72 0.94
N ASN A 100 8.88 -12.88 1.94
CA ASN A 100 10.15 -12.84 2.69
C ASN A 100 11.39 -12.54 1.83
N GLN A 101 11.20 -11.76 0.76
CA GLN A 101 12.28 -11.34 -0.12
C GLN A 101 12.47 -9.81 -0.11
N GLY A 102 11.82 -9.11 0.82
CA GLY A 102 11.95 -7.67 0.93
C GLY A 102 11.16 -6.87 -0.11
N ILE A 103 10.24 -7.50 -0.82
CA ILE A 103 9.48 -6.84 -1.89
C ILE A 103 8.55 -5.76 -1.34
N ALA A 104 7.84 -6.04 -0.24
CA ALA A 104 6.97 -5.05 0.39
C ALA A 104 7.75 -3.78 0.75
N ARG A 105 8.90 -3.95 1.38
CA ARG A 105 9.78 -2.84 1.75
C ARG A 105 10.21 -2.02 0.55
N LYS A 106 10.62 -2.69 -0.52
CA LYS A 106 11.05 -2.00 -1.75
C LYS A 106 9.91 -1.20 -2.38
N LEU A 107 8.71 -1.75 -2.38
CA LEU A 107 7.53 -1.06 -2.89
C LEU A 107 7.20 0.18 -2.06
N ILE A 108 7.24 0.07 -0.74
CA ILE A 108 7.00 1.22 0.15
C ILE A 108 8.03 2.32 -0.09
N LEU A 109 9.31 1.95 -0.14
CA LEU A 109 10.38 2.93 -0.37
C LEU A 109 10.26 3.60 -1.72
N HIS A 110 9.91 2.84 -2.76
CA HIS A 110 9.70 3.40 -4.10
C HIS A 110 8.51 4.36 -4.12
N ALA A 111 7.42 4.00 -3.47
CA ALA A 111 6.24 4.87 -3.37
C ALA A 111 6.59 6.18 -2.65
N MET A 112 7.41 6.11 -1.61
CA MET A 112 7.88 7.30 -0.91
C MET A 112 8.70 8.21 -1.83
N ASP A 113 9.55 7.64 -2.68
CA ASP A 113 10.31 8.43 -3.65
C ASP A 113 9.40 9.10 -4.67
N VAL A 114 8.38 8.39 -5.16
CA VAL A 114 7.36 8.98 -6.04
C VAL A 114 6.68 10.16 -5.36
N LEU A 115 6.33 10.01 -4.09
CA LEU A 115 5.65 11.07 -3.35
C LEU A 115 6.56 12.28 -3.12
N ARG A 116 7.85 12.08 -2.88
CA ARG A 116 8.80 13.19 -2.81
C ARG A 116 8.86 13.95 -4.13
N ASP A 117 8.89 13.24 -5.24
CA ASP A 117 8.88 13.86 -6.56
C ASP A 117 7.59 14.63 -6.83
N ARG A 118 6.47 14.18 -6.26
CA ARG A 118 5.18 14.86 -6.37
C ARG A 118 5.00 15.97 -5.31
N LYS A 119 6.06 16.27 -4.54
CA LYS A 119 6.11 17.35 -3.56
C LYS A 119 5.22 17.14 -2.33
N TYR A 120 4.96 15.89 -1.97
CA TYR A 120 4.32 15.58 -0.69
C TYR A 120 5.32 15.70 0.45
N MET A 121 4.84 16.11 1.61
CA MET A 121 5.66 16.33 2.80
C MET A 121 5.66 15.14 3.75
N ALA A 122 4.66 14.29 3.64
CA ALA A 122 4.52 13.13 4.53
C ALA A 122 3.71 12.04 3.86
N VAL A 123 3.78 10.87 4.44
CA VAL A 123 2.98 9.72 4.07
C VAL A 123 2.30 9.17 5.33
N HIS A 124 1.05 8.76 5.22
CA HIS A 124 0.35 8.10 6.30
C HIS A 124 -0.25 6.78 5.82
N TYR A 125 -0.67 5.96 6.79
CA TYR A 125 -1.03 4.58 6.51
C TYR A 125 -1.90 4.06 7.65
N ILE A 126 -2.96 3.36 7.34
CA ILE A 126 -3.70 2.62 8.36
C ILE A 126 -3.47 1.13 8.15
N VAL A 127 -3.25 0.42 9.24
CA VAL A 127 -2.99 -1.02 9.23
C VAL A 127 -3.99 -1.71 10.13
N ASN A 128 -4.70 -2.71 9.59
CA ASN A 128 -5.60 -3.51 10.38
C ASN A 128 -4.84 -4.12 11.57
N GLN A 129 -5.40 -4.02 12.77
CA GLN A 129 -4.72 -4.48 13.99
C GLN A 129 -4.42 -5.97 13.99
N LEU A 130 -5.11 -6.75 13.16
CA LEU A 130 -4.82 -8.16 12.99
C LEU A 130 -3.58 -8.43 12.13
N ASN A 131 -3.14 -7.45 11.35
CA ASN A 131 -2.03 -7.61 10.42
C ASN A 131 -0.68 -7.36 11.09
N VAL A 132 -0.29 -8.27 11.97
CA VAL A 132 0.93 -8.15 12.78
C VAL A 132 2.19 -8.09 11.90
N LYS A 133 2.18 -8.79 10.79
CA LYS A 133 3.32 -8.81 9.86
C LYS A 133 3.56 -7.43 9.24
N ALA A 134 2.51 -6.76 8.82
CA ALA A 134 2.61 -5.41 8.27
C ALA A 134 3.07 -4.42 9.33
N LEU A 135 2.56 -4.54 10.55
CA LEU A 135 2.98 -3.69 11.67
C LEU A 135 4.50 -3.70 11.86
N ARG A 136 5.10 -4.88 11.83
CA ARG A 136 6.56 -5.02 11.98
C ARG A 136 7.31 -4.35 10.84
N SER A 137 6.81 -4.46 9.62
CA SER A 137 7.45 -3.83 8.45
C SER A 137 7.46 -2.31 8.57
N TYR A 138 6.35 -1.71 9.01
CA TYR A 138 6.27 -0.25 9.15
C TYR A 138 7.11 0.27 10.29
N GLU A 139 7.18 -0.46 11.39
CA GLU A 139 8.06 -0.10 12.51
C GLU A 139 9.52 -0.13 12.08
N GLN A 140 9.93 -1.13 11.32
CA GLN A 140 11.30 -1.23 10.81
C GLN A 140 11.65 -0.10 9.84
N LEU A 141 10.66 0.44 9.12
CA LEU A 141 10.85 1.58 8.22
C LEU A 141 10.74 2.91 8.95
N GLN A 142 10.62 2.88 10.28
CA GLN A 142 10.59 4.07 11.15
C GLN A 142 9.34 4.93 10.97
N PHE A 143 8.23 4.32 10.58
CA PHE A 143 6.93 4.97 10.64
C PHE A 143 6.52 5.13 12.11
N GLN A 144 5.98 6.28 12.45
CA GLN A 144 5.48 6.53 13.80
C GLN A 144 4.03 6.13 13.93
N LYS A 145 3.71 5.35 14.97
CA LYS A 145 2.33 5.06 15.32
C LYS A 145 1.77 6.30 16.03
N VAL A 146 0.79 6.95 15.43
CA VAL A 146 0.23 8.20 15.95
C VAL A 146 -1.17 8.04 16.53
N GLY A 147 -1.77 6.88 16.38
CA GLY A 147 -3.09 6.64 16.94
C GLY A 147 -3.70 5.33 16.51
N GLU A 148 -4.95 5.18 16.86
CA GLU A 148 -5.78 4.06 16.42
C GLU A 148 -7.15 4.58 16.03
N CYS A 149 -7.85 3.83 15.19
CA CYS A 149 -9.19 4.20 14.76
C CYS A 149 -10.01 2.97 14.45
N ARG A 150 -11.31 3.19 14.26
CA ARG A 150 -12.21 2.17 13.78
C ARG A 150 -12.91 2.69 12.52
N LEU A 151 -12.57 2.12 11.39
CA LEU A 151 -13.15 2.46 10.10
C LEU A 151 -13.61 1.18 9.42
N PHE A 152 -14.65 1.28 8.59
CA PHE A 152 -15.15 0.13 7.84
C PHE A 152 -15.43 -1.07 8.74
N GLU A 153 -15.90 -0.78 9.96
CA GLU A 153 -16.22 -1.80 11.00
C GLU A 153 -15.01 -2.64 11.44
N GLN A 154 -13.78 -2.10 11.27
CA GLN A 154 -12.55 -2.80 11.65
C GLN A 154 -11.61 -1.88 12.44
N PRO A 155 -10.79 -2.47 13.33
CA PRO A 155 -9.81 -1.70 14.10
C PRO A 155 -8.50 -1.53 13.34
N PHE A 156 -7.95 -0.30 13.33
CA PHE A 156 -6.70 0.01 12.66
C PHE A 156 -5.74 0.76 13.57
N TRP A 157 -4.45 0.57 13.32
CA TRP A 157 -3.39 1.44 13.81
C TRP A 157 -3.09 2.49 12.74
N CYS A 158 -2.79 3.72 13.18
CA CYS A 158 -2.47 4.82 12.28
C CYS A 158 -0.97 5.11 12.36
N PHE A 159 -0.32 5.12 11.20
CA PHE A 159 1.12 5.40 11.09
C PHE A 159 1.35 6.59 10.17
N GLU A 160 2.37 7.39 10.47
CA GLU A 160 2.80 8.46 9.57
C GLU A 160 4.32 8.57 9.57
N LYS A 161 4.84 9.18 8.50
CA LYS A 161 6.27 9.43 8.36
C LYS A 161 6.48 10.68 7.52
N ALA A 162 7.36 11.56 8.00
CA ALA A 162 7.80 12.71 7.22
C ALA A 162 8.69 12.24 6.04
N LEU A 163 8.50 12.83 4.89
CA LEU A 163 9.28 12.47 3.70
C LEU A 163 10.56 13.29 3.58
#